data_cbc84fd5497f80ef1f700ead25734d22
#
_entry.id   cbc84fd5497f80ef1f700ead25734d22
#
_cell.length_a   1.000
_cell.length_b   1.000
_cell.length_c   1.000
_cell.angle_alpha   90.00
_cell.angle_beta   90.00
_cell.angle_gamma   90.00
#
_symmetry.space_group_name_H-M   'P 1'
#
loop_
_entity.id
_entity.type
_entity.pdbx_description
1 polymer ?
#
loop_
_entity_poly.entity_id
_entity_poly.type
_entity_poly.pdbx_seq_one_letter_code
_entity_poly.pdbx_strand_id
1 'polypeptide(L)'
;MKQLIECVPNFSEGRDMTIIKQITDEIEKTVGVKLLDVDLGKATNRTVVTFVGTPDEVIEAAFQAIRKAADIIDMSKHKGEHPRFGGTDVCPLVPISGITMEETVKYAHKLAERVGKELKIPVYCYENAAFTEERRNLANNRAGEYEGLAKKLEDPHWKPDFGPAIFNPRTGAIAIGARDFLIAYNVNLNTTSVRRANAVAFDIRDKGRPVREGNPVTGKIKKDDNGEPVYIPGTLKACKAIGWYIEEYGIAQVSINLTNLSITPVHVAFEEACKSAQKRGLRVTGSELVGLIPLKAIMEAGQYFLRKQKRSLGISEEEIVKIAVKSLGLNDLKPFNPKEKIIEYLLEDSKEQKLIDMTCKGFTNETASESPAPGGGSVSAFVGALGVSLGTMVANLSSHKAGWDDRWEEFSTWAEKGQKLKDDLLILVDEDTRAFNKIIEAFGLPKDTEEEKKARTMAIQAATKTAIEIPFRTMENALESMTILKAMVETGNPNSVTDAGVGALCARTAISGAFLNVKVNATGLHDKTYREEILSRGKELEEKAIILEKEILLLVNEKITRK
;
A
#
# COMPACT_ATOMS: atom_id res chain seq x y z
N MET A 1 -0.19 10.75 -4.46
CA MET A 1 -0.81 9.44 -4.11
C MET A 1 -2.16 9.69 -3.49
N LYS A 2 -3.17 8.87 -3.84
CA LYS A 2 -4.49 8.92 -3.20
C LYS A 2 -4.34 8.56 -1.72
N GLN A 3 -4.97 9.31 -0.83
CA GLN A 3 -5.00 8.97 0.59
C GLN A 3 -5.91 7.76 0.79
N LEU A 4 -5.38 6.71 1.41
CA LEU A 4 -6.11 5.49 1.71
C LEU A 4 -5.90 5.06 3.16
N ILE A 5 -6.99 4.74 3.83
CA ILE A 5 -6.99 4.09 5.14
C ILE A 5 -7.79 2.79 5.08
N GLU A 6 -7.35 1.82 5.84
CA GLU A 6 -8.06 0.59 6.14
C GLU A 6 -8.79 0.76 7.47
N CYS A 7 -9.97 0.19 7.58
CA CYS A 7 -10.71 0.04 8.83
C CYS A 7 -10.99 -1.43 9.09
N VAL A 8 -10.73 -1.87 10.32
CA VAL A 8 -10.83 -3.29 10.70
C VAL A 8 -11.73 -3.46 11.95
N PRO A 9 -13.03 -3.07 11.88
CA PRO A 9 -13.92 -3.23 13.00
C PRO A 9 -14.15 -4.70 13.33
N ASN A 10 -14.35 -4.96 14.61
CA ASN A 10 -14.66 -6.29 15.10
C ASN A 10 -16.01 -6.26 15.81
N PHE A 11 -16.93 -7.07 15.33
CA PHE A 11 -18.30 -7.15 15.84
C PHE A 11 -18.50 -8.38 16.71
N SER A 12 -19.23 -8.23 17.81
CA SER A 12 -19.55 -9.32 18.74
C SER A 12 -20.74 -10.15 18.21
N GLU A 13 -20.57 -10.72 17.05
CA GLU A 13 -21.39 -11.71 16.39
C GLU A 13 -20.52 -12.52 15.42
N GLY A 14 -20.55 -13.81 15.49
CA GLY A 14 -19.74 -14.68 14.63
C GLY A 14 -20.46 -15.97 14.23
N ARG A 15 -21.77 -16.07 14.50
CA ARG A 15 -22.59 -17.26 14.28
C ARG A 15 -23.71 -17.04 13.27
N ASP A 16 -24.30 -15.84 13.27
CA ASP A 16 -25.38 -15.49 12.36
C ASP A 16 -24.90 -14.56 11.25
N MET A 17 -24.71 -15.15 10.06
CA MET A 17 -24.33 -14.43 8.86
C MET A 17 -25.35 -13.37 8.43
N THR A 18 -26.62 -13.51 8.79
CA THR A 18 -27.66 -12.55 8.38
C THR A 18 -27.51 -11.24 9.14
N ILE A 19 -27.04 -11.29 10.39
CA ILE A 19 -26.69 -10.12 11.20
C ILE A 19 -25.46 -9.44 10.62
N ILE A 20 -24.39 -10.22 10.37
CA ILE A 20 -23.15 -9.68 9.81
C ILE A 20 -23.38 -9.07 8.43
N LYS A 21 -24.16 -9.72 7.58
CA LYS A 21 -24.48 -9.19 6.25
C LYS A 21 -25.19 -7.83 6.31
N GLN A 22 -26.10 -7.61 7.25
CA GLN A 22 -26.74 -6.31 7.41
C GLN A 22 -25.74 -5.20 7.78
N ILE A 23 -24.68 -5.55 8.55
CA ILE A 23 -23.61 -4.60 8.91
C ILE A 23 -22.73 -4.32 7.70
N THR A 24 -22.32 -5.36 6.96
CA THR A 24 -21.47 -5.22 5.78
C THR A 24 -22.19 -4.52 4.63
N ASP A 25 -23.50 -4.71 4.48
CA ASP A 25 -24.31 -3.99 3.49
C ASP A 25 -24.26 -2.46 3.71
N GLU A 26 -24.16 -1.98 4.96
CA GLU A 26 -24.00 -0.54 5.23
C GLU A 26 -22.60 -0.03 4.80
N ILE A 27 -21.57 -0.87 4.92
CA ILE A 27 -20.23 -0.54 4.42
C ILE A 27 -20.24 -0.46 2.90
N GLU A 28 -20.82 -1.45 2.22
CA GLU A 28 -20.86 -1.55 0.75
C GLU A 28 -21.72 -0.45 0.10
N LYS A 29 -22.73 0.08 0.81
CA LYS A 29 -23.54 1.23 0.35
C LYS A 29 -22.77 2.55 0.36
N THR A 30 -21.68 2.65 1.12
CA THR A 30 -20.90 3.89 1.19
C THR A 30 -20.03 3.99 -0.05
N VAL A 31 -20.33 5.01 -0.88
CA VAL A 31 -19.58 5.26 -2.12
C VAL A 31 -18.10 5.54 -1.80
N GLY A 32 -17.19 4.96 -2.56
CA GLY A 32 -15.76 5.14 -2.39
C GLY A 32 -15.09 4.20 -1.38
N VAL A 33 -15.88 3.33 -0.75
CA VAL A 33 -15.38 2.28 0.16
C VAL A 33 -15.48 0.92 -0.51
N LYS A 34 -14.47 0.08 -0.31
CA LYS A 34 -14.44 -1.31 -0.78
C LYS A 34 -14.32 -2.26 0.40
N LEU A 35 -15.30 -3.16 0.55
CA LEU A 35 -15.23 -4.28 1.47
C LEU A 35 -14.21 -5.30 0.94
N LEU A 36 -13.22 -5.68 1.75
CA LEU A 36 -12.13 -6.57 1.35
C LEU A 36 -12.26 -7.97 1.94
N ASP A 37 -12.67 -8.07 3.21
CA ASP A 37 -12.72 -9.35 3.91
C ASP A 37 -13.77 -9.36 5.03
N VAL A 38 -14.33 -10.54 5.28
CA VAL A 38 -15.28 -10.82 6.37
C VAL A 38 -14.92 -12.17 6.99
N ASP A 39 -14.18 -12.13 8.10
CA ASP A 39 -13.71 -13.33 8.80
C ASP A 39 -14.58 -13.64 10.02
N LEU A 40 -15.32 -14.76 9.95
CA LEU A 40 -16.23 -15.21 11.01
C LEU A 40 -15.55 -16.18 11.97
N GLY A 41 -15.50 -15.81 13.23
CA GLY A 41 -15.04 -16.66 14.32
C GLY A 41 -16.21 -17.28 15.10
N LYS A 42 -16.69 -18.46 14.71
CA LYS A 42 -17.83 -19.14 15.37
C LYS A 42 -17.57 -19.45 16.84
N ALA A 43 -16.38 -19.93 17.19
CA ALA A 43 -16.01 -20.25 18.58
C ALA A 43 -15.89 -18.99 19.45
N THR A 44 -15.27 -17.96 18.92
CA THR A 44 -15.09 -16.66 19.58
C THR A 44 -16.38 -15.83 19.59
N ASN A 45 -17.37 -16.19 18.78
CA ASN A 45 -18.59 -15.43 18.52
C ASN A 45 -18.29 -13.96 18.17
N ARG A 46 -17.41 -13.77 17.18
CA ARG A 46 -16.86 -12.49 16.77
C ARG A 46 -16.54 -12.52 15.29
N THR A 47 -16.81 -11.44 14.58
CA THR A 47 -16.46 -11.27 13.18
C THR A 47 -15.52 -10.09 13.02
N VAL A 48 -14.45 -10.29 12.26
CA VAL A 48 -13.55 -9.23 11.82
C VAL A 48 -13.97 -8.84 10.41
N VAL A 49 -14.19 -7.56 10.20
CA VAL A 49 -14.53 -7.02 8.87
C VAL A 49 -13.42 -6.06 8.46
N THR A 50 -12.95 -6.18 7.21
CA THR A 50 -11.90 -5.33 6.66
C THR A 50 -12.43 -4.58 5.45
N PHE A 51 -12.31 -3.26 5.46
CA PHE A 51 -12.64 -2.41 4.33
C PHE A 51 -11.69 -1.21 4.22
N VAL A 52 -11.65 -0.61 3.05
CA VAL A 52 -10.68 0.44 2.71
C VAL A 52 -11.33 1.49 1.81
N GLY A 53 -10.82 2.70 1.87
CA GLY A 53 -11.25 3.83 1.05
C GLY A 53 -10.50 5.10 1.42
N THR A 54 -11.00 6.25 0.94
CA THR A 54 -10.47 7.54 1.40
C THR A 54 -10.89 7.83 2.84
N PRO A 55 -10.15 8.66 3.57
CA PRO A 55 -10.37 8.85 5.01
C PRO A 55 -11.81 9.23 5.39
N ASP A 56 -12.42 10.20 4.71
CA ASP A 56 -13.77 10.66 5.03
C ASP A 56 -14.84 9.60 4.72
N GLU A 57 -14.69 8.87 3.62
CA GLU A 57 -15.60 7.79 3.22
C GLU A 57 -15.50 6.59 4.18
N VAL A 58 -14.28 6.25 4.61
CA VAL A 58 -14.07 5.14 5.56
C VAL A 58 -14.67 5.44 6.93
N ILE A 59 -14.51 6.66 7.47
CA ILE A 59 -15.15 7.00 8.75
C ILE A 59 -16.67 7.06 8.64
N GLU A 60 -17.24 7.42 7.48
CA GLU A 60 -18.68 7.32 7.24
C GLU A 60 -19.15 5.87 7.24
N ALA A 61 -18.50 4.99 6.49
CA ALA A 61 -18.81 3.56 6.47
C ALA A 61 -18.67 2.92 7.85
N ALA A 62 -17.60 3.24 8.59
CA ALA A 62 -17.39 2.77 9.96
C ALA A 62 -18.51 3.22 10.89
N PHE A 63 -18.93 4.49 10.80
CA PHE A 63 -20.02 5.01 11.60
C PHE A 63 -21.36 4.28 11.31
N GLN A 64 -21.69 4.07 10.03
CA GLN A 64 -22.92 3.37 9.65
C GLN A 64 -22.89 1.90 10.10
N ALA A 65 -21.74 1.23 9.98
CA ALA A 65 -21.55 -0.13 10.47
C ALA A 65 -21.72 -0.23 12.00
N ILE A 66 -21.10 0.69 12.76
CA ILE A 66 -21.24 0.78 14.23
C ILE A 66 -22.69 1.04 14.61
N ARG A 67 -23.38 1.96 13.93
CA ARG A 67 -24.79 2.26 14.15
C ARG A 67 -25.66 1.01 13.94
N LYS A 68 -25.48 0.33 12.80
CA LYS A 68 -26.21 -0.90 12.50
C LYS A 68 -25.95 -1.98 13.54
N ALA A 69 -24.68 -2.20 13.93
CA ALA A 69 -24.32 -3.16 14.96
C ALA A 69 -25.00 -2.84 16.31
N ALA A 70 -25.05 -1.57 16.71
CA ALA A 70 -25.73 -1.13 17.93
C ALA A 70 -27.26 -1.41 17.90
N ASP A 71 -27.86 -1.35 16.70
CA ASP A 71 -29.29 -1.62 16.52
C ASP A 71 -29.62 -3.12 16.60
N ILE A 72 -28.75 -4.00 16.10
CA ILE A 72 -29.10 -5.42 15.90
C ILE A 72 -28.34 -6.40 16.80
N ILE A 73 -27.16 -6.04 17.34
CA ILE A 73 -26.42 -6.86 18.30
C ILE A 73 -26.87 -6.54 19.73
N ASP A 74 -27.19 -7.58 20.50
CA ASP A 74 -27.61 -7.47 21.90
C ASP A 74 -26.55 -8.12 22.81
N MET A 75 -25.68 -7.30 23.39
CA MET A 75 -24.59 -7.76 24.26
C MET A 75 -25.06 -8.48 25.51
N SER A 76 -26.26 -8.19 26.01
CA SER A 76 -26.81 -8.88 27.18
C SER A 76 -27.03 -10.37 26.95
N LYS A 77 -27.15 -10.80 25.70
CA LYS A 77 -27.33 -12.21 25.27
C LYS A 77 -26.05 -12.83 24.71
N HIS A 78 -25.01 -12.01 24.49
CA HIS A 78 -23.78 -12.45 23.82
C HIS A 78 -22.90 -13.32 24.74
N LYS A 79 -22.44 -14.47 24.20
CA LYS A 79 -21.45 -15.36 24.80
C LYS A 79 -20.44 -15.81 23.77
N GLY A 80 -19.16 -15.68 24.08
CA GLY A 80 -18.03 -16.10 23.24
C GLY A 80 -16.76 -16.19 24.10
N GLU A 81 -15.75 -16.89 23.59
CA GLU A 81 -14.49 -17.11 24.31
C GLU A 81 -13.52 -15.91 24.20
N HIS A 82 -13.76 -15.00 23.28
CA HIS A 82 -12.88 -13.85 23.05
C HIS A 82 -13.25 -12.68 23.98
N PRO A 83 -12.26 -12.00 24.59
CA PRO A 83 -12.49 -10.77 25.35
C PRO A 83 -13.23 -9.71 24.53
N ARG A 84 -14.26 -9.12 25.10
CA ARG A 84 -15.10 -8.10 24.43
C ARG A 84 -15.77 -7.20 25.46
N PHE A 85 -16.16 -5.99 25.06
CA PHE A 85 -16.93 -5.11 25.93
C PHE A 85 -18.04 -4.31 25.21
N GLY A 86 -18.29 -4.58 23.94
CA GLY A 86 -19.42 -4.01 23.21
C GLY A 86 -19.78 -4.72 21.92
N GLY A 87 -20.93 -4.36 21.34
CA GLY A 87 -21.45 -4.92 20.09
C GLY A 87 -20.51 -4.68 18.91
N THR A 88 -19.95 -3.47 18.80
CA THR A 88 -18.69 -3.22 18.09
C THR A 88 -17.62 -3.10 19.17
N ASP A 89 -16.78 -4.11 19.27
CA ASP A 89 -15.77 -4.18 20.32
C ASP A 89 -14.59 -3.25 20.07
N VAL A 90 -14.05 -3.28 18.84
CA VAL A 90 -12.96 -2.39 18.40
C VAL A 90 -13.20 -1.90 16.98
N CYS A 91 -12.70 -0.70 16.68
CA CYS A 91 -12.70 -0.12 15.34
C CYS A 91 -11.39 0.64 15.10
N PRO A 92 -10.31 -0.06 14.69
CA PRO A 92 -9.04 0.57 14.35
C PRO A 92 -9.07 1.16 12.93
N LEU A 93 -8.43 2.32 12.78
CA LEU A 93 -8.02 2.89 11.50
C LEU A 93 -6.52 2.64 11.28
N VAL A 94 -6.15 2.28 10.07
CA VAL A 94 -4.78 1.90 9.68
C VAL A 94 -4.39 2.71 8.44
N PRO A 95 -3.31 3.52 8.47
CA PRO A 95 -2.82 4.21 7.29
C PRO A 95 -2.26 3.22 6.27
N ILE A 96 -2.68 3.31 4.99
CA ILE A 96 -2.20 2.46 3.90
C ILE A 96 -1.29 3.24 2.96
N SER A 97 -1.77 4.33 2.37
CA SER A 97 -0.99 5.14 1.44
C SER A 97 -1.41 6.62 1.46
N GLY A 98 -0.46 7.51 1.17
CA GLY A 98 -0.73 8.94 1.03
C GLY A 98 -1.20 9.67 2.28
N ILE A 99 -1.18 9.04 3.46
CA ILE A 99 -1.61 9.59 4.75
C ILE A 99 -0.65 9.16 5.87
N THR A 100 -0.43 10.04 6.84
CA THR A 100 0.41 9.74 8.01
C THR A 100 -0.39 9.16 9.16
N MET A 101 0.31 8.61 10.17
CA MET A 101 -0.33 8.14 11.41
C MET A 101 -1.00 9.30 12.17
N GLU A 102 -0.36 10.47 12.23
CA GLU A 102 -0.89 11.66 12.91
C GLU A 102 -2.18 12.15 12.26
N GLU A 103 -2.27 12.08 10.95
CA GLU A 103 -3.51 12.40 10.21
C GLU A 103 -4.58 11.35 10.48
N THR A 104 -4.21 10.07 10.48
CA THR A 104 -5.13 8.96 10.78
C THR A 104 -5.70 9.06 12.19
N VAL A 105 -4.91 9.50 13.18
CA VAL A 105 -5.36 9.79 14.55
C VAL A 105 -6.48 10.84 14.57
N LYS A 106 -6.37 11.90 13.75
CA LYS A 106 -7.43 12.92 13.66
C LYS A 106 -8.75 12.34 13.16
N TYR A 107 -8.69 11.45 12.18
CA TYR A 107 -9.87 10.72 11.69
C TYR A 107 -10.44 9.75 12.73
N ALA A 108 -9.59 9.07 13.49
CA ALA A 108 -10.04 8.21 14.60
C ALA A 108 -10.77 9.02 15.68
N HIS A 109 -10.26 10.20 16.06
CA HIS A 109 -10.94 11.09 16.99
C HIS A 109 -12.26 11.63 16.44
N LYS A 110 -12.31 12.03 15.15
CA LYS A 110 -13.55 12.46 14.48
C LYS A 110 -14.63 11.37 14.51
N LEU A 111 -14.26 10.11 14.24
CA LEU A 111 -15.17 8.96 14.35
C LEU A 111 -15.62 8.74 15.80
N ALA A 112 -14.67 8.76 16.74
CA ALA A 112 -14.92 8.52 18.16
C ALA A 112 -15.89 9.57 18.75
N GLU A 113 -15.67 10.86 18.46
CA GLU A 113 -16.56 11.94 18.87
C GLU A 113 -17.97 11.76 18.31
N ARG A 114 -18.08 11.44 17.03
CA ARG A 114 -19.38 11.23 16.37
C ARG A 114 -20.14 10.05 16.96
N VAL A 115 -19.47 8.91 17.19
CA VAL A 115 -20.09 7.73 17.84
C VAL A 115 -20.56 8.06 19.25
N GLY A 116 -19.73 8.72 20.05
CA GLY A 116 -20.10 9.11 21.40
C GLY A 116 -21.27 10.10 21.45
N LYS A 117 -21.28 11.08 20.52
CA LYS A 117 -22.28 12.14 20.48
C LYS A 117 -23.62 11.69 19.90
N GLU A 118 -23.61 10.97 18.77
CA GLU A 118 -24.84 10.61 18.05
C GLU A 118 -25.42 9.27 18.54
N LEU A 119 -24.58 8.25 18.76
CA LEU A 119 -25.04 6.93 19.18
C LEU A 119 -25.09 6.73 20.71
N LYS A 120 -24.54 7.68 21.48
CA LYS A 120 -24.49 7.64 22.95
C LYS A 120 -23.79 6.37 23.48
N ILE A 121 -22.82 5.85 22.74
CA ILE A 121 -21.98 4.71 23.15
C ILE A 121 -20.73 5.26 23.85
N PRO A 122 -20.33 4.73 25.03
CA PRO A 122 -19.04 5.04 25.64
C PRO A 122 -17.87 4.64 24.72
N VAL A 123 -16.98 5.59 24.41
CA VAL A 123 -15.85 5.37 23.50
C VAL A 123 -14.54 5.55 24.24
N TYR A 124 -13.64 4.59 24.11
CA TYR A 124 -12.26 4.65 24.57
C TYR A 124 -11.31 4.70 23.39
N CYS A 125 -10.46 5.74 23.35
CA CYS A 125 -9.41 5.81 22.32
C CYS A 125 -8.21 4.96 22.72
N TYR A 126 -7.63 4.21 21.74
CA TYR A 126 -6.52 3.32 22.02
C TYR A 126 -5.40 3.41 20.97
N GLU A 127 -4.26 2.75 21.21
CA GLU A 127 -3.04 2.81 20.39
C GLU A 127 -2.60 4.26 20.17
N ASN A 128 -2.32 4.67 18.93
CA ASN A 128 -1.85 6.02 18.66
C ASN A 128 -2.93 7.10 18.86
N ALA A 129 -4.20 6.73 18.91
CA ALA A 129 -5.30 7.66 19.18
C ALA A 129 -5.57 7.85 20.69
N ALA A 130 -4.92 7.10 21.57
CA ALA A 130 -5.10 7.19 23.03
C ALA A 130 -4.68 8.56 23.56
N PHE A 131 -5.47 9.13 24.47
CA PHE A 131 -5.14 10.40 25.16
C PHE A 131 -4.18 10.22 26.34
N THR A 132 -4.01 8.97 26.82
CA THR A 132 -3.09 8.63 27.92
C THR A 132 -2.30 7.37 27.55
N GLU A 133 -1.07 7.27 28.09
CA GLU A 133 -0.20 6.12 27.82
C GLU A 133 -0.83 4.78 28.27
N GLU A 134 -1.55 4.78 29.39
CA GLU A 134 -2.24 3.59 29.89
C GLU A 134 -3.28 3.06 28.93
N ARG A 135 -4.01 3.96 28.23
CA ARG A 135 -5.08 3.61 27.28
C ARG A 135 -4.57 3.15 25.92
N ARG A 136 -3.28 3.34 25.62
CA ARG A 136 -2.68 2.78 24.40
C ARG A 136 -2.85 1.27 24.33
N ASN A 137 -2.70 0.59 25.47
CA ASN A 137 -2.91 -0.84 25.50
C ASN A 137 -4.39 -1.19 25.55
N LEU A 138 -4.91 -1.77 24.47
CA LEU A 138 -6.31 -2.22 24.35
C LEU A 138 -6.75 -3.13 25.50
N ALA A 139 -5.84 -3.97 26.05
CA ALA A 139 -6.17 -4.85 27.19
C ALA A 139 -6.57 -4.06 28.43
N ASN A 140 -5.99 -2.88 28.67
CA ASN A 140 -6.35 -2.02 29.79
C ASN A 140 -7.75 -1.42 29.59
N ASN A 141 -8.06 -1.00 28.35
CA ASN A 141 -9.39 -0.48 28.01
C ASN A 141 -10.47 -1.56 28.18
N ARG A 142 -10.16 -2.83 27.87
CA ARG A 142 -11.07 -3.97 28.02
C ARG A 142 -11.05 -4.60 29.42
N ALA A 143 -10.21 -4.17 30.34
CA ALA A 143 -10.10 -4.78 31.67
C ALA A 143 -11.48 -4.84 32.35
N GLY A 144 -11.85 -6.04 32.80
CA GLY A 144 -13.17 -6.36 33.34
C GLY A 144 -14.20 -6.79 32.28
N GLU A 145 -13.88 -6.66 31.01
CA GLU A 145 -14.72 -7.01 29.85
C GLU A 145 -16.13 -6.38 29.90
N TYR A 146 -17.10 -6.95 29.22
CA TYR A 146 -18.48 -6.48 29.25
C TYR A 146 -19.10 -6.61 30.65
N GLU A 147 -18.77 -7.68 31.37
CA GLU A 147 -19.29 -7.98 32.70
C GLU A 147 -18.85 -6.98 33.76
N GLY A 148 -17.65 -6.43 33.63
CA GLY A 148 -17.11 -5.40 34.51
C GLY A 148 -17.35 -3.96 34.07
N LEU A 149 -17.95 -3.76 32.88
CA LEU A 149 -18.06 -2.43 32.28
C LEU A 149 -18.92 -1.46 33.08
N ALA A 150 -20.03 -1.92 33.68
CA ALA A 150 -20.88 -1.06 34.51
C ALA A 150 -20.10 -0.43 35.66
N LYS A 151 -19.33 -1.25 36.40
CA LYS A 151 -18.46 -0.78 37.50
C LYS A 151 -17.33 0.11 37.01
N LYS A 152 -16.76 -0.20 35.84
CA LYS A 152 -15.67 0.59 35.24
C LYS A 152 -16.14 2.01 34.88
N LEU A 153 -17.36 2.17 34.37
CA LEU A 153 -17.94 3.47 34.02
C LEU A 153 -18.25 4.37 35.23
N GLU A 154 -18.34 3.80 36.44
CA GLU A 154 -18.51 4.53 37.69
C GLU A 154 -17.16 5.14 38.19
N ASP A 155 -16.02 4.58 37.73
CA ASP A 155 -14.70 5.05 38.11
C ASP A 155 -14.31 6.31 37.31
N PRO A 156 -14.08 7.47 37.97
CA PRO A 156 -13.68 8.69 37.29
C PRO A 156 -12.39 8.57 36.44
N HIS A 157 -11.48 7.68 36.81
CA HIS A 157 -10.25 7.39 36.08
C HIS A 157 -10.55 6.72 34.70
N TRP A 158 -11.61 5.93 34.64
CA TRP A 158 -12.06 5.26 33.43
C TRP A 158 -13.22 5.96 32.73
N LYS A 159 -13.43 7.26 33.00
CA LYS A 159 -14.41 8.04 32.23
C LYS A 159 -14.11 7.90 30.73
N PRO A 160 -15.11 7.58 29.86
CA PRO A 160 -14.92 7.49 28.43
C PRO A 160 -14.32 8.77 27.83
N ASP A 161 -13.53 8.65 26.79
CA ASP A 161 -12.96 9.79 26.06
C ASP A 161 -14.05 10.56 25.33
N PHE A 162 -15.07 9.84 24.81
CA PHE A 162 -16.26 10.40 24.18
C PHE A 162 -17.50 9.60 24.59
N GLY A 163 -18.67 10.24 24.50
CA GLY A 163 -19.93 9.64 24.89
C GLY A 163 -20.20 9.68 26.40
N PRO A 164 -21.36 9.16 26.83
CA PRO A 164 -21.76 9.18 28.25
C PRO A 164 -21.09 8.09 29.06
N ALA A 165 -20.73 8.37 30.31
CA ALA A 165 -20.31 7.36 31.29
C ALA A 165 -21.54 6.61 31.86
N ILE A 166 -22.37 6.03 30.99
CA ILE A 166 -23.60 5.36 31.32
C ILE A 166 -23.59 3.97 30.68
N PHE A 167 -23.74 2.94 31.47
CA PHE A 167 -23.80 1.57 30.99
C PHE A 167 -25.10 1.31 30.20
N ASN A 168 -24.94 0.93 28.93
CA ASN A 168 -26.03 0.44 28.11
C ASN A 168 -25.82 -1.07 27.90
N PRO A 169 -26.69 -1.93 28.49
CA PRO A 169 -26.50 -3.38 28.42
C PRO A 169 -26.61 -3.93 26.99
N ARG A 170 -27.25 -3.22 26.08
CA ARG A 170 -27.42 -3.67 24.71
C ARG A 170 -26.17 -3.42 23.86
N THR A 171 -25.56 -2.26 23.96
CA THR A 171 -24.44 -1.84 23.12
C THR A 171 -23.08 -2.06 23.76
N GLY A 172 -22.99 -1.97 25.10
CA GLY A 172 -21.71 -1.93 25.80
C GLY A 172 -20.91 -0.66 25.48
N ALA A 173 -19.59 -0.78 25.32
CA ALA A 173 -18.66 0.28 24.95
C ALA A 173 -17.85 -0.13 23.71
N ILE A 174 -17.14 0.83 23.10
CA ILE A 174 -16.30 0.59 21.93
C ILE A 174 -14.90 1.19 22.13
N ALA A 175 -13.86 0.50 21.62
CA ALA A 175 -12.53 1.07 21.47
C ALA A 175 -12.31 1.51 20.00
N ILE A 176 -11.99 2.80 19.80
CA ILE A 176 -11.66 3.36 18.48
C ILE A 176 -10.19 3.80 18.53
N GLY A 177 -9.39 3.45 17.52
CA GLY A 177 -7.97 3.72 17.53
C GLY A 177 -7.36 3.93 16.15
N ALA A 178 -6.11 4.38 16.16
CA ALA A 178 -5.25 4.40 14.99
C ALA A 178 -4.01 3.56 15.31
N ARG A 179 -3.70 2.58 14.46
CA ARG A 179 -2.58 1.66 14.68
C ARG A 179 -1.83 1.36 13.39
N ASP A 180 -0.61 0.87 13.54
CA ASP A 180 0.14 0.33 12.42
C ASP A 180 -0.54 -0.92 11.82
N PHE A 181 -0.18 -1.21 10.58
CA PHE A 181 -0.68 -2.41 9.91
C PHE A 181 -0.18 -3.66 10.63
N LEU A 182 -1.10 -4.56 10.94
CA LEU A 182 -0.78 -5.84 11.54
C LEU A 182 -0.83 -6.93 10.47
N ILE A 183 0.26 -7.67 10.32
CA ILE A 183 0.30 -8.84 9.43
C ILE A 183 0.33 -10.11 10.29
N ALA A 184 -0.63 -11.00 10.04
CA ALA A 184 -0.59 -12.38 10.48
C ALA A 184 0.20 -13.20 9.45
N TYR A 185 1.31 -13.80 9.89
CA TYR A 185 2.29 -14.43 9.03
C TYR A 185 2.81 -15.72 9.64
N ASN A 186 2.69 -16.83 8.94
CA ASN A 186 3.09 -18.14 9.41
C ASN A 186 4.31 -18.63 8.64
N VAL A 187 5.34 -19.12 9.35
CA VAL A 187 6.54 -19.72 8.75
C VAL A 187 6.47 -21.23 8.89
N ASN A 188 6.55 -21.93 7.76
CA ASN A 188 6.40 -23.39 7.66
C ASN A 188 7.71 -24.10 7.99
N LEU A 189 7.63 -25.16 8.79
CA LEU A 189 8.78 -25.95 9.22
C LEU A 189 8.65 -27.39 8.74
N ASN A 190 9.77 -28.01 8.41
CA ASN A 190 9.86 -29.43 8.05
C ASN A 190 9.74 -30.36 9.28
N THR A 191 8.83 -30.08 10.18
CA THR A 191 8.63 -30.86 11.41
C THR A 191 7.16 -30.89 11.81
N THR A 192 6.76 -31.91 12.56
CA THR A 192 5.46 -31.98 13.24
C THR A 192 5.53 -31.53 14.70
N SER A 193 6.73 -31.18 15.20
CA SER A 193 6.98 -30.90 16.61
C SER A 193 6.62 -29.45 16.99
N VAL A 194 5.48 -29.26 17.62
CA VAL A 194 5.07 -27.98 18.23
C VAL A 194 6.14 -27.43 19.17
N ARG A 195 6.83 -28.31 19.94
CA ARG A 195 7.91 -27.90 20.85
C ARG A 195 9.07 -27.25 20.08
N ARG A 196 9.44 -27.81 18.92
CA ARG A 196 10.48 -27.24 18.05
C ARG A 196 10.05 -25.91 17.44
N ALA A 197 8.81 -25.81 16.96
CA ALA A 197 8.25 -24.57 16.43
C ALA A 197 8.19 -23.48 17.52
N ASN A 198 7.74 -23.82 18.75
CA ASN A 198 7.77 -22.89 19.88
C ASN A 198 9.20 -22.43 20.24
N ALA A 199 10.19 -23.29 20.09
CA ALA A 199 11.58 -22.89 20.36
C ALA A 199 12.06 -21.83 19.36
N VAL A 200 11.66 -21.91 18.09
CA VAL A 200 11.90 -20.86 17.08
C VAL A 200 11.11 -19.59 17.41
N ALA A 201 9.82 -19.73 17.70
CA ALA A 201 8.96 -18.60 18.07
C ALA A 201 9.51 -17.79 19.26
N PHE A 202 10.04 -18.49 20.29
CA PHE A 202 10.58 -17.85 21.49
C PHE A 202 11.94 -17.17 21.26
N ASP A 203 12.69 -17.58 20.24
CA ASP A 203 13.92 -16.89 19.87
C ASP A 203 13.64 -15.57 19.17
N ILE A 204 12.57 -15.51 18.37
CA ILE A 204 12.31 -14.35 17.50
C ILE A 204 11.35 -13.34 18.12
N ARG A 205 10.33 -13.75 18.88
CA ARG A 205 9.29 -12.85 19.41
C ARG A 205 9.83 -11.83 20.40
N ASP A 206 9.25 -10.66 20.48
CA ASP A 206 9.67 -9.55 21.35
C ASP A 206 9.82 -9.97 22.82
N LYS A 207 8.80 -10.62 23.39
CA LYS A 207 8.83 -11.13 24.78
C LYS A 207 9.95 -12.17 25.02
N GLY A 208 10.36 -12.87 23.96
CA GLY A 208 11.40 -13.90 24.04
C GLY A 208 10.99 -15.13 24.83
N ARG A 209 11.96 -15.73 25.54
CA ARG A 209 11.77 -16.95 26.32
C ARG A 209 11.94 -16.73 27.82
N PRO A 210 11.16 -17.44 28.65
CA PRO A 210 11.37 -17.37 30.09
C PRO A 210 12.71 -17.99 30.48
N VAL A 211 13.43 -17.36 31.41
CA VAL A 211 14.63 -17.92 32.06
C VAL A 211 14.19 -19.06 32.96
N ARG A 212 14.92 -20.17 32.95
CA ARG A 212 14.64 -21.33 33.79
C ARG A 212 15.87 -21.69 34.63
N GLU A 213 15.64 -22.16 35.85
CA GLU A 213 16.68 -22.65 36.75
C GLU A 213 16.99 -24.10 36.41
N GLY A 214 18.28 -24.43 36.39
CA GLY A 214 18.73 -25.78 36.04
C GLY A 214 18.51 -26.13 34.59
N ASN A 215 17.55 -26.99 34.27
CA ASN A 215 17.28 -27.42 32.91
C ASN A 215 16.57 -26.30 32.09
N PRO A 216 17.11 -25.84 30.94
CA PRO A 216 16.56 -24.73 30.18
C PRO A 216 15.18 -25.00 29.55
N VAL A 217 14.73 -26.27 29.57
CA VAL A 217 13.43 -26.66 28.98
C VAL A 217 12.40 -27.02 30.06
N THR A 218 12.79 -27.76 31.09
CA THR A 218 11.88 -28.31 32.10
C THR A 218 12.05 -27.68 33.48
N GLY A 219 13.12 -26.89 33.70
CA GLY A 219 13.39 -26.22 34.96
C GLY A 219 12.30 -25.21 35.38
N LYS A 220 12.25 -24.86 36.65
CA LYS A 220 11.32 -23.83 37.15
C LYS A 220 11.61 -22.49 36.49
N ILE A 221 10.55 -21.73 36.15
CA ILE A 221 10.70 -20.39 35.61
C ILE A 221 11.28 -19.50 36.72
N LYS A 222 12.39 -18.83 36.44
CA LYS A 222 12.99 -17.85 37.32
C LYS A 222 12.07 -16.63 37.43
N LYS A 223 11.85 -16.19 38.66
CA LYS A 223 11.06 -14.99 38.95
C LYS A 223 11.98 -13.90 39.48
N ASP A 224 11.60 -12.65 39.23
CA ASP A 224 12.23 -11.49 39.85
C ASP A 224 11.76 -11.24 41.28
N ASP A 225 12.21 -10.15 41.90
CA ASP A 225 11.87 -9.78 43.28
C ASP A 225 10.38 -9.43 43.48
N ASN A 226 9.66 -9.14 42.37
CA ASN A 226 8.22 -8.88 42.36
C ASN A 226 7.39 -10.15 42.09
N GLY A 227 8.04 -11.28 41.90
CA GLY A 227 7.39 -12.56 41.61
C GLY A 227 7.04 -12.75 40.10
N GLU A 228 7.48 -11.85 39.23
CA GLU A 228 7.24 -11.91 37.81
C GLU A 228 8.28 -12.77 37.07
N PRO A 229 7.89 -13.50 36.01
CA PRO A 229 8.82 -14.28 35.21
C PRO A 229 9.89 -13.43 34.53
N VAL A 230 11.15 -13.81 34.67
CA VAL A 230 12.29 -13.20 33.97
C VAL A 230 12.37 -13.76 32.55
N TYR A 231 12.53 -12.88 31.55
CA TYR A 231 12.64 -13.27 30.14
C TYR A 231 13.99 -12.87 29.54
N ILE A 232 14.47 -13.68 28.60
CA ILE A 232 15.51 -13.29 27.63
C ILE A 232 14.77 -12.79 26.41
N PRO A 233 14.88 -11.52 26.04
CA PRO A 233 14.21 -10.98 24.84
C PRO A 233 14.57 -11.77 23.58
N GLY A 234 13.64 -11.86 22.65
CA GLY A 234 13.92 -12.39 21.32
C GLY A 234 14.63 -11.38 20.43
N THR A 235 14.93 -11.81 19.21
CA THR A 235 15.71 -11.00 18.25
C THR A 235 14.91 -9.89 17.60
N LEU A 236 13.56 -9.97 17.59
CA LEU A 236 12.66 -9.03 16.91
C LEU A 236 11.84 -8.22 17.92
N LYS A 237 11.59 -6.95 17.55
CA LYS A 237 10.64 -6.07 18.22
C LYS A 237 9.31 -6.06 17.48
N ALA A 238 8.22 -5.60 18.14
CA ALA A 238 6.88 -5.57 17.55
C ALA A 238 6.47 -6.92 16.88
N CYS A 239 6.92 -8.03 17.45
CA CYS A 239 6.73 -9.38 16.94
C CYS A 239 6.17 -10.28 18.04
N LYS A 240 4.97 -10.80 17.85
CA LYS A 240 4.38 -11.85 18.71
C LYS A 240 4.45 -13.16 17.94
N ALA A 241 4.89 -14.24 18.58
CA ALA A 241 4.98 -15.54 17.91
C ALA A 241 4.72 -16.70 18.87
N ILE A 242 4.11 -17.76 18.31
CA ILE A 242 3.93 -19.06 18.95
C ILE A 242 4.19 -20.17 17.92
N GLY A 243 4.52 -21.37 18.38
CA GLY A 243 4.55 -22.55 17.53
C GLY A 243 3.25 -23.35 17.67
N TRP A 244 2.71 -23.83 16.57
CA TRP A 244 1.53 -24.68 16.53
C TRP A 244 1.68 -25.78 15.48
N TYR A 245 0.78 -26.75 15.47
CA TYR A 245 0.68 -27.80 14.45
C TYR A 245 -0.62 -27.60 13.68
N ILE A 246 -0.54 -27.67 12.36
CA ILE A 246 -1.69 -27.57 11.47
C ILE A 246 -1.97 -28.94 10.89
N GLU A 247 -3.07 -29.53 11.31
CA GLU A 247 -3.46 -30.87 10.88
C GLU A 247 -3.70 -30.97 9.38
N GLU A 248 -4.34 -29.95 8.79
CA GLU A 248 -4.61 -29.83 7.36
C GLU A 248 -3.33 -29.97 6.51
N TYR A 249 -2.21 -29.41 6.99
CA TYR A 249 -0.94 -29.42 6.26
C TYR A 249 0.05 -30.50 6.73
N GLY A 250 -0.23 -31.12 7.86
CA GLY A 250 0.65 -32.12 8.48
C GLY A 250 2.00 -31.59 8.94
N ILE A 251 2.12 -30.30 9.19
CA ILE A 251 3.36 -29.60 9.60
C ILE A 251 3.17 -28.69 10.80
N ALA A 252 4.26 -28.41 11.50
CA ALA A 252 4.29 -27.36 12.49
C ALA A 252 4.71 -26.03 11.84
N GLN A 253 4.07 -24.96 12.27
CA GLN A 253 4.36 -23.59 11.85
C GLN A 253 4.77 -22.73 13.03
N VAL A 254 5.53 -21.68 12.73
CA VAL A 254 5.71 -20.52 13.63
C VAL A 254 4.67 -19.48 13.21
N SER A 255 3.61 -19.33 14.00
CA SER A 255 2.59 -18.30 13.77
C SER A 255 3.06 -16.98 14.36
N ILE A 256 3.10 -15.96 13.54
CA ILE A 256 3.67 -14.64 13.82
C ILE A 256 2.61 -13.57 13.60
N ASN A 257 2.51 -12.63 14.55
CA ASN A 257 1.83 -11.36 14.34
C ASN A 257 2.87 -10.23 14.37
N LEU A 258 3.08 -9.60 13.22
CA LEU A 258 3.89 -8.39 13.09
C LEU A 258 2.99 -7.20 13.37
N THR A 259 3.22 -6.52 14.49
CA THR A 259 2.35 -5.44 14.97
C THR A 259 2.81 -4.05 14.53
N ASN A 260 4.03 -3.95 14.00
CA ASN A 260 4.56 -2.73 13.37
C ASN A 260 5.58 -3.10 12.29
N LEU A 261 5.21 -2.91 11.02
CA LEU A 261 6.04 -3.27 9.87
C LEU A 261 7.24 -2.35 9.68
N SER A 262 7.18 -1.11 10.19
CA SER A 262 8.31 -0.18 10.13
C SER A 262 9.44 -0.60 11.10
N ILE A 263 9.12 -1.36 12.14
CA ILE A 263 10.09 -1.91 13.10
C ILE A 263 10.56 -3.29 12.65
N THR A 264 9.63 -4.17 12.29
CA THR A 264 9.96 -5.53 11.84
C THR A 264 9.21 -5.85 10.55
N PRO A 265 9.84 -5.61 9.39
CA PRO A 265 9.31 -6.02 8.09
C PRO A 265 9.20 -7.55 7.94
N VAL A 266 8.33 -7.99 7.05
CA VAL A 266 8.04 -9.43 6.83
C VAL A 266 9.30 -10.24 6.49
N HIS A 267 10.16 -9.70 5.61
CA HIS A 267 11.41 -10.38 5.21
C HIS A 267 12.40 -10.53 6.36
N VAL A 268 12.43 -9.57 7.29
CA VAL A 268 13.28 -9.65 8.49
C VAL A 268 12.77 -10.75 9.42
N ALA A 269 11.46 -10.84 9.63
CA ALA A 269 10.86 -11.91 10.44
C ALA A 269 11.11 -13.29 9.82
N PHE A 270 10.99 -13.42 8.50
CA PHE A 270 11.27 -14.66 7.77
C PHE A 270 12.73 -15.09 7.92
N GLU A 271 13.69 -14.19 7.70
CA GLU A 271 15.13 -14.47 7.81
C GLU A 271 15.52 -14.87 9.25
N GLU A 272 15.00 -14.19 10.27
CA GLU A 272 15.27 -14.54 11.67
C GLU A 272 14.67 -15.91 12.04
N ALA A 273 13.47 -16.23 11.53
CA ALA A 273 12.89 -17.57 11.69
C ALA A 273 13.75 -18.64 11.00
N CYS A 274 14.25 -18.39 9.78
CA CYS A 274 15.17 -19.26 9.07
C CYS A 274 16.46 -19.51 9.87
N LYS A 275 17.10 -18.46 10.38
CA LYS A 275 18.33 -18.55 11.21
C LYS A 275 18.09 -19.36 12.49
N SER A 276 16.97 -19.12 13.19
CA SER A 276 16.63 -19.83 14.41
C SER A 276 16.30 -21.30 14.13
N ALA A 277 15.58 -21.61 13.05
CA ALA A 277 15.28 -22.97 12.62
C ALA A 277 16.56 -23.74 12.30
N GLN A 278 17.46 -23.16 11.49
CA GLN A 278 18.72 -23.78 11.10
C GLN A 278 19.61 -24.16 12.29
N LYS A 279 19.70 -23.26 13.31
CA LYS A 279 20.43 -23.56 14.57
C LYS A 279 19.89 -24.77 15.32
N ARG A 280 18.68 -25.23 15.02
CA ARG A 280 17.98 -26.38 15.62
C ARG A 280 17.88 -27.61 14.73
N GLY A 281 18.58 -27.60 13.58
CA GLY A 281 18.50 -28.66 12.58
C GLY A 281 17.14 -28.73 11.87
N LEU A 282 16.37 -27.64 11.91
CA LEU A 282 15.12 -27.49 11.16
C LEU A 282 15.35 -26.71 9.87
N ARG A 283 14.45 -26.91 8.92
CA ARG A 283 14.39 -26.15 7.68
C ARG A 283 13.05 -25.45 7.55
N VAL A 284 13.09 -24.18 7.21
CA VAL A 284 11.92 -23.47 6.71
C VAL A 284 11.65 -23.92 5.28
N THR A 285 10.44 -24.36 4.96
CA THR A 285 10.02 -24.78 3.61
C THR A 285 9.39 -23.63 2.84
N GLY A 286 8.70 -22.74 3.52
CA GLY A 286 8.06 -21.58 2.97
C GLY A 286 7.30 -20.79 4.05
N SER A 287 6.31 -20.05 3.62
CA SER A 287 5.49 -19.27 4.54
C SER A 287 4.05 -19.11 4.03
N GLU A 288 3.18 -18.64 4.90
CA GLU A 288 1.77 -18.36 4.60
C GLU A 288 1.41 -16.96 5.09
N LEU A 289 0.84 -16.16 4.22
CA LEU A 289 0.21 -14.90 4.57
C LEU A 289 -1.25 -15.14 4.93
N VAL A 290 -1.66 -14.75 6.13
CA VAL A 290 -3.06 -14.78 6.56
C VAL A 290 -3.65 -13.37 6.40
N GLY A 291 -4.74 -13.27 5.60
CA GLY A 291 -5.35 -11.98 5.26
C GLY A 291 -4.61 -11.25 4.14
N LEU A 292 -4.50 -9.94 4.27
CA LEU A 292 -4.01 -9.02 3.24
C LEU A 292 -2.65 -8.42 3.62
N ILE A 293 -1.96 -7.86 2.61
CA ILE A 293 -0.66 -7.20 2.77
C ILE A 293 -0.62 -5.89 1.97
N PRO A 294 -0.08 -4.79 2.51
CA PRO A 294 0.19 -3.58 1.73
C PRO A 294 1.27 -3.83 0.67
N LEU A 295 1.11 -3.26 -0.51
CA LEU A 295 2.08 -3.34 -1.61
C LEU A 295 3.48 -2.94 -1.16
N LYS A 296 3.59 -1.88 -0.36
CA LYS A 296 4.87 -1.43 0.19
C LYS A 296 5.63 -2.55 0.91
N ALA A 297 4.96 -3.34 1.74
CA ALA A 297 5.61 -4.40 2.53
C ALA A 297 6.13 -5.55 1.65
N ILE A 298 5.39 -5.92 0.60
CA ILE A 298 5.83 -6.95 -0.35
C ILE A 298 6.95 -6.45 -1.26
N MET A 299 6.89 -5.17 -1.67
CA MET A 299 7.95 -4.52 -2.44
C MET A 299 9.26 -4.45 -1.66
N GLU A 300 9.21 -4.02 -0.39
CA GLU A 300 10.39 -4.00 0.50
C GLU A 300 11.04 -5.38 0.64
N ALA A 301 10.22 -6.43 0.74
CA ALA A 301 10.70 -7.81 0.80
C ALA A 301 11.40 -8.22 -0.52
N GLY A 302 10.80 -7.94 -1.68
CA GLY A 302 11.39 -8.23 -2.98
C GLY A 302 12.72 -7.51 -3.20
N GLN A 303 12.75 -6.22 -2.89
CA GLN A 303 13.95 -5.39 -2.98
C GLN A 303 15.06 -5.88 -2.03
N TYR A 304 14.71 -6.30 -0.81
CA TYR A 304 15.67 -6.88 0.13
C TYR A 304 16.37 -8.11 -0.47
N PHE A 305 15.60 -9.04 -1.04
CA PHE A 305 16.17 -10.25 -1.63
C PHE A 305 16.97 -9.97 -2.91
N LEU A 306 16.60 -8.98 -3.70
CA LEU A 306 17.40 -8.53 -4.85
C LEU A 306 18.74 -7.94 -4.40
N ARG A 307 18.76 -7.03 -3.41
CA ARG A 307 20.00 -6.48 -2.83
C ARG A 307 20.92 -7.57 -2.30
N LYS A 308 20.34 -8.56 -1.60
CA LYS A 308 21.09 -9.71 -1.06
C LYS A 308 21.76 -10.53 -2.16
N GLN A 309 21.17 -10.56 -3.36
CA GLN A 309 21.70 -11.23 -4.55
C GLN A 309 22.60 -10.29 -5.39
N LYS A 310 22.81 -9.05 -4.98
CA LYS A 310 23.51 -8.00 -5.77
C LYS A 310 22.89 -7.83 -7.16
N ARG A 311 21.56 -7.80 -7.23
CA ARG A 311 20.78 -7.62 -8.45
C ARG A 311 20.14 -6.25 -8.51
N SER A 312 19.98 -5.74 -9.74
CA SER A 312 19.29 -4.47 -9.97
C SER A 312 17.89 -4.46 -9.35
N LEU A 313 17.53 -3.36 -8.74
CA LEU A 313 16.20 -3.05 -8.23
C LEU A 313 15.33 -2.34 -9.29
N GLY A 314 15.94 -1.88 -10.39
CA GLY A 314 15.28 -1.16 -11.47
C GLY A 314 14.54 -2.10 -12.43
N ILE A 315 13.75 -3.03 -11.90
CA ILE A 315 12.84 -3.91 -12.62
C ILE A 315 11.39 -3.53 -12.31
N SER A 316 10.43 -4.07 -13.05
CA SER A 316 9.02 -3.72 -12.84
C SER A 316 8.51 -4.14 -11.45
N GLU A 317 7.47 -3.45 -10.97
CA GLU A 317 6.80 -3.77 -9.71
C GLU A 317 6.37 -5.24 -9.66
N GLU A 318 5.78 -5.74 -10.74
CA GLU A 318 5.35 -7.13 -10.85
C GLU A 318 6.52 -8.13 -10.68
N GLU A 319 7.69 -7.82 -11.24
CA GLU A 319 8.89 -8.66 -11.09
C GLU A 319 9.41 -8.64 -9.64
N ILE A 320 9.38 -7.48 -8.98
CA ILE A 320 9.77 -7.36 -7.56
C ILE A 320 8.82 -8.18 -6.68
N VAL A 321 7.50 -8.09 -6.94
CA VAL A 321 6.49 -8.89 -6.24
C VAL A 321 6.73 -10.39 -6.47
N LYS A 322 7.03 -10.84 -7.69
CA LYS A 322 7.38 -12.24 -7.96
C LYS A 322 8.60 -12.71 -7.17
N ILE A 323 9.64 -11.87 -7.08
CA ILE A 323 10.84 -12.16 -6.27
C ILE A 323 10.48 -12.28 -4.80
N ALA A 324 9.64 -11.40 -4.26
CA ALA A 324 9.17 -11.48 -2.88
C ALA A 324 8.41 -12.79 -2.61
N VAL A 325 7.40 -13.09 -3.43
CA VAL A 325 6.58 -14.32 -3.32
C VAL A 325 7.45 -15.57 -3.35
N LYS A 326 8.42 -15.62 -4.28
CA LYS A 326 9.33 -16.76 -4.42
C LYS A 326 10.29 -16.89 -3.25
N SER A 327 10.87 -15.77 -2.80
CA SER A 327 11.89 -15.77 -1.74
C SER A 327 11.31 -16.06 -0.36
N LEU A 328 10.09 -15.55 -0.08
CA LEU A 328 9.34 -15.84 1.14
C LEU A 328 8.68 -17.23 1.10
N GLY A 329 8.61 -17.88 -0.06
CA GLY A 329 7.94 -19.17 -0.22
C GLY A 329 6.44 -19.11 0.04
N LEU A 330 5.76 -18.02 -0.37
CA LEU A 330 4.33 -17.82 -0.15
C LEU A 330 3.44 -18.83 -0.93
N ASN A 331 4.00 -19.50 -1.93
CA ASN A 331 3.34 -20.55 -2.71
C ASN A 331 3.54 -21.97 -2.15
N ASP A 332 4.12 -22.13 -0.95
CA ASP A 332 4.50 -23.45 -0.41
C ASP A 332 3.29 -24.35 -0.16
N LEU A 333 2.28 -23.83 0.52
CA LEU A 333 1.09 -24.58 0.90
C LEU A 333 -0.09 -24.41 -0.06
N LYS A 334 -0.29 -23.18 -0.55
CA LYS A 334 -1.39 -22.81 -1.45
C LYS A 334 -0.87 -21.78 -2.47
N PRO A 335 -1.45 -21.71 -3.68
CA PRO A 335 -1.12 -20.65 -4.64
C PRO A 335 -1.37 -19.26 -4.02
N PHE A 336 -0.39 -18.38 -4.11
CA PHE A 336 -0.50 -16.99 -3.70
C PHE A 336 -0.83 -16.13 -4.91
N ASN A 337 -2.01 -15.52 -4.92
CA ASN A 337 -2.41 -14.60 -5.97
C ASN A 337 -2.21 -13.14 -5.50
N PRO A 338 -1.22 -12.40 -6.04
CA PRO A 338 -0.99 -11.01 -5.66
C PRO A 338 -2.23 -10.12 -5.82
N LYS A 339 -3.04 -10.33 -6.85
CA LYS A 339 -4.27 -9.54 -7.12
C LYS A 339 -5.36 -9.72 -6.06
N GLU A 340 -5.32 -10.81 -5.29
CA GLU A 340 -6.28 -11.12 -4.22
C GLU A 340 -5.72 -10.83 -2.82
N LYS A 341 -4.41 -10.61 -2.70
CA LYS A 341 -3.72 -10.51 -1.41
C LYS A 341 -3.09 -9.15 -1.17
N ILE A 342 -2.79 -8.38 -2.22
CA ILE A 342 -2.22 -7.04 -2.09
C ILE A 342 -3.36 -6.01 -2.11
N ILE A 343 -3.42 -5.19 -1.07
CA ILE A 343 -4.52 -4.25 -0.84
C ILE A 343 -4.68 -3.28 -2.02
N GLU A 344 -3.58 -2.71 -2.50
CA GLU A 344 -3.60 -1.74 -3.60
C GLU A 344 -4.12 -2.37 -4.89
N TYR A 345 -3.78 -3.62 -5.19
CA TYR A 345 -4.28 -4.35 -6.36
C TYR A 345 -5.79 -4.67 -6.26
N LEU A 346 -6.27 -4.93 -5.04
CA LEU A 346 -7.70 -5.10 -4.81
C LEU A 346 -8.48 -3.80 -5.04
N LEU A 347 -7.83 -2.63 -4.93
CA LEU A 347 -8.44 -1.31 -5.09
C LEU A 347 -8.41 -0.80 -6.52
N GLU A 348 -7.65 -1.42 -7.40
CA GLU A 348 -7.67 -1.06 -8.82
C GLU A 348 -9.09 -1.25 -9.39
N ASP A 349 -9.61 -0.17 -9.96
CA ASP A 349 -10.96 -0.16 -10.53
C ASP A 349 -10.94 -0.92 -11.85
N SER A 350 -11.39 -2.16 -11.83
CA SER A 350 -11.43 -3.03 -13.02
C SER A 350 -12.40 -2.54 -14.12
N LYS A 351 -13.12 -1.43 -13.88
CA LYS A 351 -14.12 -0.88 -14.82
C LYS A 351 -13.57 0.17 -15.76
N GLU A 352 -12.48 0.86 -15.42
CA GLU A 352 -11.86 1.84 -16.30
C GLU A 352 -10.85 1.13 -17.21
N GLN A 353 -11.20 0.99 -18.48
CA GLN A 353 -10.29 0.46 -19.49
C GLN A 353 -9.21 1.51 -19.78
N LYS A 354 -8.02 1.33 -19.23
CA LYS A 354 -6.88 2.23 -19.46
C LYS A 354 -6.27 1.96 -20.84
N LEU A 355 -5.80 3.01 -21.51
CA LEU A 355 -5.09 2.90 -22.79
C LEU A 355 -3.81 2.07 -22.64
N ILE A 356 -3.11 2.21 -21.51
CA ILE A 356 -1.87 1.47 -21.22
C ILE A 356 -2.07 -0.04 -21.02
N ASP A 357 -3.30 -0.49 -20.76
CA ASP A 357 -3.62 -1.92 -20.60
C ASP A 357 -3.91 -2.60 -21.95
N MET A 358 -3.98 -1.83 -23.03
CA MET A 358 -4.18 -2.36 -24.37
C MET A 358 -2.94 -3.12 -24.85
N THR A 359 -3.15 -4.14 -25.67
CA THR A 359 -2.03 -4.74 -26.43
C THR A 359 -1.44 -3.71 -27.39
N CYS A 360 -0.17 -3.83 -27.78
CA CYS A 360 0.44 -2.96 -28.79
C CYS A 360 -0.43 -2.82 -30.04
N LYS A 361 -1.01 -3.93 -30.53
CA LYS A 361 -1.92 -3.95 -31.66
C LYS A 361 -3.23 -3.20 -31.35
N GLY A 362 -3.78 -3.40 -30.16
CA GLY A 362 -5.01 -2.72 -29.70
C GLY A 362 -4.81 -1.20 -29.65
N PHE A 363 -3.76 -0.73 -29.00
CA PHE A 363 -3.42 0.69 -28.92
C PHE A 363 -3.22 1.33 -30.30
N THR A 364 -2.49 0.63 -31.20
CA THR A 364 -2.26 1.12 -32.57
C THR A 364 -3.57 1.20 -33.39
N ASN A 365 -4.44 0.19 -33.26
CA ASN A 365 -5.73 0.19 -33.94
C ASN A 365 -6.65 1.29 -33.43
N GLU A 366 -6.70 1.51 -32.12
CA GLU A 366 -7.49 2.58 -31.52
C GLU A 366 -6.99 3.95 -31.93
N THR A 367 -5.66 4.17 -31.95
CA THR A 367 -5.05 5.40 -32.47
C THR A 367 -5.40 5.67 -33.91
N ALA A 368 -5.59 4.64 -34.71
CA ALA A 368 -5.93 4.74 -36.14
C ALA A 368 -7.45 4.84 -36.41
N SER A 369 -8.28 4.80 -35.38
CA SER A 369 -9.74 4.82 -35.49
C SER A 369 -10.31 6.25 -35.51
N GLU A 370 -11.64 6.37 -35.54
CA GLU A 370 -12.37 7.63 -35.34
C GLU A 370 -12.47 8.04 -33.86
N SER A 371 -11.90 7.27 -32.94
CA SER A 371 -11.90 7.58 -31.53
C SER A 371 -11.14 8.89 -31.26
N PRO A 372 -11.64 9.76 -30.36
CA PRO A 372 -10.94 10.98 -29.97
C PRO A 372 -9.67 10.71 -29.11
N ALA A 373 -9.49 9.49 -28.63
CA ALA A 373 -8.36 9.03 -27.84
C ALA A 373 -7.97 7.60 -28.27
N PRO A 374 -6.65 7.25 -28.27
CA PRO A 374 -5.50 8.08 -27.87
C PRO A 374 -5.16 9.16 -28.93
N GLY A 375 -4.93 10.39 -28.44
CA GLY A 375 -4.48 11.52 -29.28
C GLY A 375 -2.95 11.69 -29.28
N GLY A 376 -2.50 12.80 -29.88
CA GLY A 376 -1.06 13.11 -30.00
C GLY A 376 -0.33 13.23 -28.66
N GLY A 377 -1.00 13.70 -27.59
CA GLY A 377 -0.44 13.79 -26.25
C GLY A 377 -0.19 12.41 -25.63
N SER A 378 -1.22 11.54 -25.66
CA SER A 378 -1.11 10.15 -25.20
C SER A 378 -0.02 9.38 -25.96
N VAL A 379 0.04 9.53 -27.31
CA VAL A 379 1.08 8.89 -28.13
C VAL A 379 2.47 9.42 -27.78
N SER A 380 2.61 10.73 -27.54
CA SER A 380 3.89 11.33 -27.12
C SER A 380 4.38 10.78 -25.79
N ALA A 381 3.49 10.66 -24.80
CA ALA A 381 3.81 10.07 -23.50
C ALA A 381 4.25 8.59 -23.63
N PHE A 382 3.54 7.81 -24.45
CA PHE A 382 3.87 6.41 -24.69
C PHE A 382 5.22 6.23 -25.39
N VAL A 383 5.52 7.05 -26.40
CA VAL A 383 6.83 7.06 -27.08
C VAL A 383 7.95 7.44 -26.10
N GLY A 384 7.72 8.40 -25.21
CA GLY A 384 8.65 8.76 -24.13
C GLY A 384 8.91 7.59 -23.17
N ALA A 385 7.85 6.87 -22.79
CA ALA A 385 7.95 5.67 -21.94
C ALA A 385 8.78 4.57 -22.61
N LEU A 386 8.60 4.33 -23.90
CA LEU A 386 9.44 3.39 -24.68
C LEU A 386 10.90 3.85 -24.73
N GLY A 387 11.13 5.15 -24.90
CA GLY A 387 12.48 5.73 -24.94
C GLY A 387 13.25 5.49 -23.63
N VAL A 388 12.67 5.84 -22.49
CA VAL A 388 13.30 5.61 -21.19
C VAL A 388 13.43 4.12 -20.84
N SER A 389 12.50 3.29 -21.31
CA SER A 389 12.59 1.83 -21.14
C SER A 389 13.84 1.24 -21.79
N LEU A 390 14.24 1.73 -22.95
CA LEU A 390 15.49 1.32 -23.60
C LEU A 390 16.72 1.69 -22.74
N GLY A 391 16.78 2.90 -22.19
CA GLY A 391 17.83 3.29 -21.27
C GLY A 391 17.87 2.43 -20.01
N THR A 392 16.70 2.14 -19.44
CA THR A 392 16.52 1.25 -18.28
C THR A 392 16.99 -0.17 -18.57
N MET A 393 16.67 -0.68 -19.76
CA MET A 393 17.14 -1.98 -20.23
C MET A 393 18.67 -2.03 -20.30
N VAL A 394 19.30 -1.01 -20.88
CA VAL A 394 20.78 -0.94 -20.94
C VAL A 394 21.39 -0.91 -19.54
N ALA A 395 20.81 -0.17 -18.60
CA ALA A 395 21.23 -0.14 -17.21
C ALA A 395 21.13 -1.52 -16.55
N ASN A 396 20.00 -2.21 -16.71
CA ASN A 396 19.80 -3.56 -16.18
C ASN A 396 20.78 -4.59 -16.79
N LEU A 397 21.01 -4.55 -18.10
CA LEU A 397 21.99 -5.40 -18.76
C LEU A 397 23.41 -5.12 -18.30
N SER A 398 23.72 -3.86 -17.97
CA SER A 398 25.03 -3.45 -17.44
C SER A 398 25.23 -3.94 -16.00
N SER A 399 24.21 -3.85 -15.17
CA SER A 399 24.21 -4.33 -13.78
C SER A 399 24.52 -5.83 -13.65
N HIS A 400 24.21 -6.61 -14.69
CA HIS A 400 24.39 -8.07 -14.70
C HIS A 400 25.48 -8.54 -15.66
N LYS A 401 26.29 -7.63 -16.20
CA LYS A 401 27.35 -7.98 -17.12
C LYS A 401 28.50 -8.65 -16.39
N ALA A 402 28.89 -9.82 -16.86
CA ALA A 402 30.02 -10.58 -16.31
C ALA A 402 31.30 -9.71 -16.24
N GLY A 403 31.95 -9.69 -15.09
CA GLY A 403 33.12 -8.86 -14.80
C GLY A 403 32.82 -7.42 -14.39
N TRP A 404 31.52 -7.06 -14.22
CA TRP A 404 31.08 -5.76 -13.72
C TRP A 404 30.33 -5.87 -12.38
N ASP A 405 30.55 -6.95 -11.67
CA ASP A 405 29.83 -7.27 -10.43
C ASP A 405 29.97 -6.19 -9.35
N ASP A 406 31.08 -5.45 -9.33
CA ASP A 406 31.30 -4.34 -8.38
C ASP A 406 30.56 -3.05 -8.77
N ARG A 407 30.02 -2.98 -9.98
CA ARG A 407 29.27 -1.83 -10.52
C ARG A 407 27.75 -2.03 -10.53
N TRP A 408 27.28 -3.12 -9.99
CA TRP A 408 25.84 -3.44 -10.04
C TRP A 408 24.96 -2.34 -9.44
N GLU A 409 25.42 -1.71 -8.36
CA GLU A 409 24.71 -0.67 -7.62
C GLU A 409 24.59 0.64 -8.41
N GLU A 410 25.67 1.02 -9.12
CA GLU A 410 25.68 2.16 -10.04
C GLU A 410 24.59 2.01 -11.11
N PHE A 411 24.54 0.86 -11.78
CA PHE A 411 23.57 0.61 -12.82
C PHE A 411 22.16 0.37 -12.27
N SER A 412 22.03 -0.22 -11.09
CA SER A 412 20.73 -0.34 -10.39
C SER A 412 20.13 1.05 -10.15
N THR A 413 20.91 2.00 -9.69
CA THR A 413 20.46 3.38 -9.45
C THR A 413 19.92 4.04 -10.72
N TRP A 414 20.60 3.87 -11.86
CA TRP A 414 20.11 4.36 -13.15
C TRP A 414 18.82 3.63 -13.58
N ALA A 415 18.76 2.33 -13.39
CA ALA A 415 17.60 1.54 -13.74
C ALA A 415 16.38 1.88 -12.87
N GLU A 416 16.55 2.10 -11.57
CA GLU A 416 15.49 2.54 -10.64
C GLU A 416 14.91 3.90 -11.07
N LYS A 417 15.80 4.85 -11.41
CA LYS A 417 15.40 6.16 -11.93
C LYS A 417 14.63 6.01 -13.24
N GLY A 418 15.08 5.13 -14.13
CA GLY A 418 14.44 4.86 -15.41
C GLY A 418 13.06 4.20 -15.25
N GLN A 419 12.89 3.26 -14.34
CA GLN A 419 11.59 2.66 -14.03
C GLN A 419 10.60 3.70 -13.57
N LYS A 420 11.01 4.57 -12.63
CA LYS A 420 10.14 5.64 -12.14
C LYS A 420 9.65 6.55 -13.28
N LEU A 421 10.57 7.03 -14.14
CA LEU A 421 10.20 7.89 -15.26
C LEU A 421 9.30 7.16 -16.28
N LYS A 422 9.54 5.88 -16.52
CA LYS A 422 8.68 5.03 -17.35
C LYS A 422 7.25 4.97 -16.79
N ASP A 423 7.11 4.70 -15.50
CA ASP A 423 5.80 4.61 -14.84
C ASP A 423 5.08 5.97 -14.84
N ASP A 424 5.80 7.06 -14.55
CA ASP A 424 5.26 8.42 -14.63
C ASP A 424 4.76 8.76 -16.05
N LEU A 425 5.50 8.38 -17.09
CA LEU A 425 5.11 8.60 -18.50
C LEU A 425 3.92 7.72 -18.92
N LEU A 426 3.84 6.48 -18.44
CA LEU A 426 2.68 5.60 -18.68
C LEU A 426 1.40 6.16 -18.05
N ILE A 427 1.49 6.71 -16.84
CA ILE A 427 0.35 7.39 -16.20
C ILE A 427 -0.12 8.57 -17.06
N LEU A 428 0.80 9.34 -17.64
CA LEU A 428 0.47 10.50 -18.48
C LEU A 428 -0.26 10.13 -19.76
N VAL A 429 -0.15 8.89 -20.26
CA VAL A 429 -0.92 8.40 -21.43
C VAL A 429 -2.42 8.51 -21.17
N ASP A 430 -2.88 8.01 -20.02
CA ASP A 430 -4.30 8.04 -19.64
C ASP A 430 -4.73 9.40 -19.09
N GLU A 431 -3.83 10.12 -18.38
CA GLU A 431 -4.12 11.48 -17.89
C GLU A 431 -4.39 12.47 -19.03
N ASP A 432 -3.70 12.34 -20.16
CA ASP A 432 -3.96 13.17 -21.36
C ASP A 432 -5.40 13.02 -21.86
N THR A 433 -5.86 11.80 -21.98
CA THR A 433 -7.25 11.49 -22.35
C THR A 433 -8.26 12.01 -21.34
N ARG A 434 -7.98 11.83 -20.03
CA ARG A 434 -8.86 12.35 -18.97
C ARG A 434 -8.92 13.87 -18.96
N ALA A 435 -7.80 14.54 -19.21
CA ALA A 435 -7.76 16.01 -19.32
C ALA A 435 -8.61 16.51 -20.49
N PHE A 436 -8.54 15.82 -21.65
CA PHE A 436 -9.38 16.13 -22.79
C PHE A 436 -10.87 15.93 -22.50
N ASN A 437 -11.26 14.83 -21.87
CA ASN A 437 -12.64 14.56 -21.48
C ASN A 437 -13.19 15.65 -20.55
N LYS A 438 -12.40 16.13 -19.58
CA LYS A 438 -12.78 17.25 -18.71
C LYS A 438 -13.08 18.54 -19.47
N ILE A 439 -12.37 18.80 -20.58
CA ILE A 439 -12.68 19.95 -21.44
C ILE A 439 -14.06 19.76 -22.07
N ILE A 440 -14.35 18.56 -22.61
CA ILE A 440 -15.65 18.25 -23.22
C ILE A 440 -16.78 18.39 -22.19
N GLU A 441 -16.59 17.85 -20.99
CA GLU A 441 -17.54 17.97 -19.88
C GLU A 441 -17.82 19.45 -19.53
N ALA A 442 -16.75 20.26 -19.43
CA ALA A 442 -16.88 21.69 -19.15
C ALA A 442 -17.63 22.44 -20.26
N PHE A 443 -17.46 22.06 -21.51
CA PHE A 443 -18.24 22.60 -22.65
C PHE A 443 -19.72 22.18 -22.60
N GLY A 444 -20.05 21.06 -21.94
CA GLY A 444 -21.42 20.58 -21.74
C GLY A 444 -22.18 21.27 -20.59
N LEU A 445 -21.52 22.09 -19.77
CA LEU A 445 -22.17 22.78 -18.65
C LEU A 445 -23.25 23.76 -19.10
N PRO A 446 -24.31 24.02 -18.27
CA PRO A 446 -25.35 24.98 -18.56
C PRO A 446 -24.81 26.40 -18.86
N LYS A 447 -25.56 27.17 -19.69
CA LYS A 447 -25.15 28.50 -20.15
C LYS A 447 -26.32 29.49 -20.33
N ASP A 448 -27.44 29.22 -19.68
CA ASP A 448 -28.66 30.00 -19.86
C ASP A 448 -28.67 31.27 -19.00
N THR A 449 -28.12 31.21 -17.80
CA THR A 449 -27.97 32.38 -16.88
C THR A 449 -26.55 32.96 -16.90
N GLU A 450 -26.37 34.18 -16.42
CA GLU A 450 -25.04 34.82 -16.33
C GLU A 450 -24.13 34.11 -15.32
N GLU A 451 -24.68 33.58 -14.22
CA GLU A 451 -23.96 32.76 -13.26
C GLU A 451 -23.47 31.47 -13.90
N GLU A 452 -24.32 30.79 -14.66
CA GLU A 452 -23.96 29.56 -15.38
C GLU A 452 -22.88 29.80 -16.42
N LYS A 453 -22.99 30.87 -17.22
CA LYS A 453 -21.96 31.27 -18.20
C LYS A 453 -20.62 31.49 -17.53
N LYS A 454 -20.61 32.18 -16.38
CA LYS A 454 -19.39 32.45 -15.60
C LYS A 454 -18.80 31.16 -15.05
N ALA A 455 -19.62 30.31 -14.42
CA ALA A 455 -19.19 29.01 -13.90
C ALA A 455 -18.62 28.12 -15.01
N ARG A 456 -19.31 28.02 -16.15
CA ARG A 456 -18.86 27.28 -17.32
C ARG A 456 -17.52 27.79 -17.87
N THR A 457 -17.37 29.12 -17.99
CA THR A 457 -16.10 29.71 -18.42
C THR A 457 -14.96 29.37 -17.48
N MET A 458 -15.18 29.47 -16.16
CA MET A 458 -14.18 29.07 -15.16
C MET A 458 -13.80 27.60 -15.26
N ALA A 459 -14.79 26.71 -15.44
CA ALA A 459 -14.55 25.27 -15.60
C ALA A 459 -13.75 24.96 -16.87
N ILE A 460 -14.08 25.60 -18.02
CA ILE A 460 -13.32 25.46 -19.27
C ILE A 460 -11.87 25.91 -19.08
N GLN A 461 -11.65 27.08 -18.45
CA GLN A 461 -10.30 27.60 -18.23
C GLN A 461 -9.47 26.69 -17.31
N ALA A 462 -10.07 26.14 -16.25
CA ALA A 462 -9.43 25.19 -15.34
C ALA A 462 -9.07 23.87 -16.07
N ALA A 463 -10.01 23.32 -16.84
CA ALA A 463 -9.78 22.11 -17.65
C ALA A 463 -8.71 22.33 -18.72
N THR A 464 -8.72 23.49 -19.40
CA THR A 464 -7.70 23.87 -20.38
C THR A 464 -6.31 23.96 -19.74
N LYS A 465 -6.20 24.53 -18.55
CA LYS A 465 -4.94 24.60 -17.82
C LYS A 465 -4.39 23.20 -17.53
N THR A 466 -5.23 22.28 -17.02
CA THR A 466 -4.85 20.89 -16.81
C THR A 466 -4.38 20.22 -18.12
N ALA A 467 -5.10 20.44 -19.24
CA ALA A 467 -4.73 19.87 -20.55
C ALA A 467 -3.43 20.45 -21.12
N ILE A 468 -2.94 21.59 -20.61
CA ILE A 468 -1.61 22.12 -20.90
C ILE A 468 -0.55 21.46 -20.00
N GLU A 469 -0.85 21.29 -18.71
CA GLU A 469 0.09 20.77 -17.71
C GLU A 469 0.48 19.30 -17.98
N ILE A 470 -0.45 18.47 -18.43
CA ILE A 470 -0.18 17.04 -18.71
C ILE A 470 0.89 16.85 -19.80
N PRO A 471 0.74 17.36 -21.03
CA PRO A 471 1.78 17.24 -22.03
C PRO A 471 3.07 17.98 -21.63
N PHE A 472 3.00 19.05 -20.83
CA PHE A 472 4.20 19.71 -20.31
C PHE A 472 4.98 18.80 -19.37
N ARG A 473 4.32 18.08 -18.47
CA ARG A 473 4.96 17.04 -17.63
C ARG A 473 5.57 15.92 -18.45
N THR A 474 4.95 15.56 -19.57
CA THR A 474 5.53 14.60 -20.53
C THR A 474 6.87 15.11 -21.07
N MET A 475 6.96 16.40 -21.41
CA MET A 475 8.23 17.01 -21.86
C MET A 475 9.29 16.95 -20.77
N GLU A 476 8.97 17.29 -19.52
CA GLU A 476 9.90 17.29 -18.39
C GLU A 476 10.44 15.88 -18.13
N ASN A 477 9.58 14.88 -18.02
CA ASN A 477 9.96 13.50 -17.77
C ASN A 477 10.78 12.90 -18.93
N ALA A 478 10.40 13.19 -20.17
CA ALA A 478 11.15 12.74 -21.34
C ALA A 478 12.53 13.40 -21.42
N LEU A 479 12.66 14.69 -21.07
CA LEU A 479 13.97 15.36 -21.02
C LEU A 479 14.85 14.77 -19.90
N GLU A 480 14.29 14.52 -18.74
CA GLU A 480 15.01 13.87 -17.64
C GLU A 480 15.51 12.48 -18.04
N SER A 481 14.75 11.71 -18.82
CA SER A 481 15.15 10.40 -19.33
C SER A 481 16.39 10.45 -20.22
N MET A 482 16.62 11.56 -20.91
CA MET A 482 17.82 11.74 -21.76
C MET A 482 19.13 11.72 -20.95
N THR A 483 19.07 12.08 -19.66
CA THR A 483 20.25 11.99 -18.77
C THR A 483 20.66 10.53 -18.54
N ILE A 484 19.67 9.65 -18.40
CA ILE A 484 19.88 8.20 -18.24
C ILE A 484 20.45 7.63 -19.56
N LEU A 485 19.84 7.99 -20.68
CA LEU A 485 20.26 7.53 -22.00
C LEU A 485 21.71 7.94 -22.30
N LYS A 486 22.09 9.19 -21.99
CA LYS A 486 23.48 9.67 -22.12
C LYS A 486 24.44 8.86 -21.25
N ALA A 487 24.12 8.69 -19.95
CA ALA A 487 24.92 7.88 -19.05
C ALA A 487 25.10 6.44 -19.54
N MET A 488 24.03 5.85 -20.08
CA MET A 488 24.09 4.48 -20.63
C MET A 488 24.90 4.38 -21.92
N VAL A 489 24.89 5.42 -22.76
CA VAL A 489 25.83 5.48 -23.89
C VAL A 489 27.27 5.60 -23.41
N GLU A 490 27.53 6.42 -22.40
CA GLU A 490 28.90 6.67 -21.90
C GLU A 490 29.48 5.47 -21.15
N THR A 491 28.73 4.90 -20.22
CA THR A 491 29.24 3.95 -19.21
C THR A 491 28.60 2.56 -19.27
N GLY A 492 27.48 2.40 -19.98
CA GLY A 492 26.72 1.16 -20.04
C GLY A 492 27.33 0.08 -20.93
N ASN A 493 26.64 -1.04 -21.03
CA ASN A 493 27.06 -2.17 -21.84
C ASN A 493 27.28 -1.76 -23.32
N PRO A 494 28.49 -1.86 -23.86
CA PRO A 494 28.81 -1.40 -25.23
C PRO A 494 28.03 -2.18 -26.31
N ASN A 495 27.48 -3.37 -25.99
CA ASN A 495 26.69 -4.12 -26.94
C ASN A 495 25.26 -3.58 -27.12
N SER A 496 24.81 -2.75 -26.18
CA SER A 496 23.47 -2.14 -26.16
C SER A 496 23.52 -0.62 -26.39
N VAL A 497 24.62 -0.08 -26.89
CA VAL A 497 24.77 1.37 -27.11
C VAL A 497 23.75 1.92 -28.09
N THR A 498 23.38 1.15 -29.11
CA THR A 498 22.36 1.52 -30.12
C THR A 498 20.98 1.65 -29.52
N ASP A 499 20.64 0.80 -28.54
CA ASP A 499 19.34 0.87 -27.85
C ASP A 499 19.19 2.20 -27.10
N ALA A 500 20.26 2.66 -26.41
CA ALA A 500 20.27 3.97 -25.78
C ALA A 500 20.15 5.11 -26.79
N GLY A 501 20.74 4.97 -27.97
CA GLY A 501 20.61 5.92 -29.09
C GLY A 501 19.15 6.00 -29.60
N VAL A 502 18.51 4.86 -29.84
CA VAL A 502 17.08 4.80 -30.21
C VAL A 502 16.21 5.41 -29.11
N GLY A 503 16.55 5.15 -27.84
CA GLY A 503 15.87 5.78 -26.70
C GLY A 503 15.92 7.31 -26.75
N ALA A 504 17.07 7.91 -27.11
CA ALA A 504 17.21 9.36 -27.24
C ALA A 504 16.34 9.94 -28.37
N LEU A 505 16.24 9.25 -29.49
CA LEU A 505 15.32 9.63 -30.59
C LEU A 505 13.85 9.60 -30.14
N CYS A 506 13.45 8.57 -29.41
CA CYS A 506 12.11 8.47 -28.83
C CYS A 506 11.83 9.59 -27.84
N ALA A 507 12.75 9.86 -26.90
CA ALA A 507 12.59 10.93 -25.91
C ALA A 507 12.46 12.30 -26.58
N ARG A 508 13.28 12.60 -27.57
CA ARG A 508 13.18 13.84 -28.35
C ARG A 508 11.86 13.95 -29.09
N THR A 509 11.39 12.86 -29.70
CA THR A 509 10.08 12.81 -30.39
C THR A 509 8.93 13.06 -29.40
N ALA A 510 9.00 12.47 -28.22
CA ALA A 510 8.02 12.68 -27.16
C ALA A 510 7.95 14.15 -26.73
N ILE A 511 9.11 14.81 -26.54
CA ILE A 511 9.19 16.22 -26.14
C ILE A 511 8.58 17.12 -27.23
N SER A 512 8.97 16.95 -28.48
CA SER A 512 8.45 17.79 -29.58
C SER A 512 6.96 17.54 -29.83
N GLY A 513 6.49 16.28 -29.78
CA GLY A 513 5.08 15.92 -29.91
C GLY A 513 4.22 16.48 -28.76
N ALA A 514 4.69 16.34 -27.53
CA ALA A 514 4.00 16.91 -26.37
C ALA A 514 3.96 18.45 -26.43
N PHE A 515 5.02 19.10 -26.92
CA PHE A 515 5.02 20.55 -27.07
C PHE A 515 4.00 21.05 -28.10
N LEU A 516 3.71 20.29 -29.17
CA LEU A 516 2.61 20.64 -30.07
C LEU A 516 1.26 20.67 -29.36
N ASN A 517 1.03 19.73 -28.43
CA ASN A 517 -0.19 19.69 -27.61
C ASN A 517 -0.24 20.84 -26.60
N VAL A 518 0.88 21.19 -25.95
CA VAL A 518 0.97 22.41 -25.13
C VAL A 518 0.60 23.65 -25.94
N LYS A 519 1.17 23.80 -27.13
CA LYS A 519 0.93 24.97 -27.99
C LYS A 519 -0.54 25.10 -28.37
N VAL A 520 -1.19 24.03 -28.85
CA VAL A 520 -2.58 24.09 -29.28
C VAL A 520 -3.54 24.36 -28.13
N ASN A 521 -3.32 23.72 -26.97
CA ASN A 521 -4.15 23.92 -25.78
C ASN A 521 -3.97 25.34 -25.20
N ALA A 522 -2.77 25.90 -25.25
CA ALA A 522 -2.47 27.25 -24.77
C ALA A 522 -3.23 28.35 -25.54
N THR A 523 -3.67 28.09 -26.77
CA THR A 523 -4.46 29.08 -27.56
C THR A 523 -5.80 29.41 -26.91
N GLY A 524 -6.41 28.45 -26.21
CA GLY A 524 -7.71 28.61 -25.52
C GLY A 524 -7.64 29.23 -24.14
N LEU A 525 -6.44 29.52 -23.59
CA LEU A 525 -6.26 30.02 -22.23
C LEU A 525 -6.34 31.54 -22.17
N HIS A 526 -7.17 32.07 -21.27
CA HIS A 526 -7.33 33.52 -21.07
C HIS A 526 -6.16 34.15 -20.29
N ASP A 527 -5.52 33.39 -19.41
CA ASP A 527 -4.33 33.83 -18.64
C ASP A 527 -3.12 33.95 -19.57
N LYS A 528 -2.91 35.17 -20.08
CA LYS A 528 -1.80 35.47 -21.01
C LYS A 528 -0.44 35.28 -20.37
N THR A 529 -0.31 35.64 -19.10
CA THR A 529 0.98 35.55 -18.37
C THR A 529 1.42 34.11 -18.24
N TYR A 530 0.54 33.25 -17.75
CA TYR A 530 0.80 31.81 -17.67
C TYR A 530 1.06 31.18 -19.04
N ARG A 531 0.27 31.59 -20.06
CA ARG A 531 0.45 31.11 -21.43
C ARG A 531 1.84 31.43 -21.97
N GLU A 532 2.30 32.66 -21.83
CA GLU A 532 3.63 33.09 -22.30
C GLU A 532 4.75 32.38 -21.56
N GLU A 533 4.63 32.25 -20.23
CA GLU A 533 5.58 31.52 -19.39
C GLU A 533 5.71 30.05 -19.83
N ILE A 534 4.58 29.32 -19.95
CA ILE A 534 4.62 27.88 -20.25
C ILE A 534 5.15 27.62 -21.67
N LEU A 535 4.83 28.49 -22.63
CA LEU A 535 5.36 28.38 -24.00
C LEU A 535 6.86 28.67 -24.05
N SER A 536 7.36 29.66 -23.30
CA SER A 536 8.79 29.94 -23.20
C SER A 536 9.55 28.77 -22.58
N ARG A 537 9.08 28.23 -21.46
CA ARG A 537 9.67 27.06 -20.80
C ARG A 537 9.64 25.83 -21.72
N GLY A 538 8.53 25.61 -22.43
CA GLY A 538 8.41 24.50 -23.38
C GLY A 538 9.40 24.59 -24.52
N LYS A 539 9.65 25.79 -25.04
CA LYS A 539 10.68 26.03 -26.06
C LYS A 539 12.09 25.73 -25.55
N GLU A 540 12.40 26.16 -24.33
CA GLU A 540 13.70 25.85 -23.71
C GLU A 540 13.93 24.35 -23.53
N LEU A 541 12.89 23.59 -23.11
CA LEU A 541 12.97 22.12 -22.99
C LEU A 541 13.21 21.48 -24.36
N GLU A 542 12.50 21.92 -25.41
CA GLU A 542 12.68 21.40 -26.77
C GLU A 542 14.09 21.68 -27.30
N GLU A 543 14.64 22.88 -27.11
CA GLU A 543 15.98 23.25 -27.53
C GLU A 543 17.05 22.40 -26.79
N LYS A 544 16.92 22.22 -25.46
CA LYS A 544 17.79 21.32 -24.68
C LYS A 544 17.75 19.88 -25.20
N ALA A 545 16.57 19.37 -25.51
CA ALA A 545 16.39 18.02 -26.03
C ALA A 545 17.10 17.82 -27.39
N ILE A 546 17.04 18.81 -28.29
CA ILE A 546 17.72 18.78 -29.59
C ILE A 546 19.25 18.72 -29.41
N ILE A 547 19.78 19.47 -28.44
CA ILE A 547 21.22 19.48 -28.15
C ILE A 547 21.64 18.12 -27.59
N LEU A 548 20.94 17.62 -26.59
CA LEU A 548 21.23 16.33 -25.95
C LEU A 548 21.11 15.15 -26.93
N GLU A 549 20.09 15.13 -27.78
CA GLU A 549 19.97 14.10 -28.82
C GLU A 549 21.22 14.06 -29.70
N LYS A 550 21.67 15.22 -30.21
CA LYS A 550 22.86 15.30 -31.04
C LYS A 550 24.10 14.79 -30.33
N GLU A 551 24.33 15.20 -29.09
CA GLU A 551 25.45 14.73 -28.27
C GLU A 551 25.40 13.20 -28.09
N ILE A 552 24.25 12.65 -27.73
CA ILE A 552 24.08 11.21 -27.52
C ILE A 552 24.35 10.44 -28.81
N LEU A 553 23.80 10.88 -29.94
CA LEU A 553 24.00 10.21 -31.23
C LEU A 553 25.42 10.30 -31.73
N LEU A 554 26.14 11.39 -31.47
CA LEU A 554 27.58 11.48 -31.75
C LEU A 554 28.35 10.42 -30.97
N LEU A 555 28.13 10.33 -29.65
CA LEU A 555 28.74 9.30 -28.80
C LEU A 555 28.41 7.87 -29.24
N VAL A 556 27.16 7.63 -29.65
CA VAL A 556 26.75 6.32 -30.19
C VAL A 556 27.55 5.99 -31.44
N ASN A 557 27.62 6.92 -32.41
CA ASN A 557 28.34 6.72 -33.66
C ASN A 557 29.85 6.47 -33.43
N GLU A 558 30.48 7.23 -32.55
CA GLU A 558 31.89 6.99 -32.17
C GLU A 558 32.12 5.59 -31.61
N LYS A 559 31.19 5.09 -30.75
CA LYS A 559 31.30 3.75 -30.18
C LYS A 559 31.04 2.63 -31.16
N ILE A 560 30.17 2.86 -32.16
CA ILE A 560 29.92 1.89 -33.23
C ILE A 560 31.16 1.78 -34.16
N THR A 561 31.77 2.90 -34.47
CA THR A 561 32.93 2.92 -35.41
C THR A 561 34.25 2.45 -34.78
N ARG A 562 34.34 2.44 -33.43
CA ARG A 562 35.53 1.92 -32.70
C ARG A 562 35.48 0.41 -32.47
N LYS A 563 34.38 -0.26 -32.80
CA LYS A 563 34.26 -1.73 -32.80
C LYS A 563 34.72 -2.30 -34.13
#